data_83e37842089655b77c6c7b4c4ec37d92
#
_entry.id   83e37842089655b77c6c7b4c4ec37d92
#
_cell.length_a   1.000
_cell.length_b   1.000
_cell.length_c   1.000
_cell.angle_alpha   90.00
_cell.angle_beta   90.00
_cell.angle_gamma   90.00
#
_symmetry.space_group_name_H-M   'P 1'
#
loop_
_entity.id
_entity.type
_entity.pdbx_description
1 polymer ?
#
loop_
_entity_poly.entity_id
_entity_poly.type
_entity_poly.pdbx_seq_one_letter_code
_entity_poly.pdbx_strand_id
1 'polypeptide(L)'
;MSLIRVDDLTFAYPGSYDNVYDHVSFQFDTDWKLGFLGRNGRGKTTFLRLLMGQYSYGGSISHPLPCAYFPYEVPDPSRMTLDILCAVCPAAEEWELLRETGLLGVDAGALYRPFDTLSSGEQTKCLLAALFCGEERYLLIDEPTNHLDAAGRRAAAAYLRKKRGFLLVSHDRDFLDGCVDHILALNRTGVEVQSGSFSSWWENRERRDAFEQAKNDRLKGEIRRLEQSAEERRRKADAVERAKTGISSQGIVKHGLRPYLGEKSRKGQRQRKNMDRRAERAIAEKSGLLKDLEKTEALKLRPLTARGRLLDLADVSLIYGERQVCGPLTFRLEPGERVALDGGNGSGKSTLLNMLQGGTEMSHTGKVTRLSGLTISWVPQDTSHLRGSLRDYARKSGVDETLLLAILRKLDFPRVQFEKDMADWSAGQKKKALIARSLCESAHLYIWDEPLNYIDVWSRMQIEELLLEFRPTMLFVEHDGAFRRKIATKTVEL
;
A
#
# COMPACT_ATOMS: atom_id res chain seq x y z
N MET A 1 -2.59 33.18 6.64
CA MET A 1 -2.10 32.12 5.75
C MET A 1 -0.61 32.00 5.95
N SER A 2 -0.18 30.91 6.50
CA SER A 2 1.23 30.62 6.76
C SER A 2 1.63 29.41 5.90
N LEU A 3 2.74 29.52 5.16
CA LEU A 3 3.17 28.48 4.22
C LEU A 3 4.32 27.68 4.79
N ILE A 4 4.24 26.36 4.69
CA ILE A 4 5.40 25.48 4.79
C ILE A 4 5.96 25.34 3.36
N ARG A 5 7.23 25.70 3.22
CA ARG A 5 7.91 25.68 1.95
C ARG A 5 9.11 24.75 2.00
N VAL A 6 9.20 23.89 1.02
CA VAL A 6 10.30 22.95 0.82
C VAL A 6 10.96 23.29 -0.51
N ASP A 7 12.24 23.65 -0.46
CA ASP A 7 13.01 24.04 -1.63
C ASP A 7 14.23 23.12 -1.75
N ASP A 8 14.34 22.44 -2.90
CA ASP A 8 15.48 21.60 -3.32
C ASP A 8 15.86 20.52 -2.29
N LEU A 9 14.87 19.90 -1.66
CA LEU A 9 15.07 18.90 -0.62
C LEU A 9 15.77 17.67 -1.18
N THR A 10 16.93 17.36 -0.61
CA THR A 10 17.69 16.14 -0.89
C THR A 10 18.04 15.45 0.42
N PHE A 11 17.69 14.16 0.52
CA PHE A 11 17.95 13.36 1.72
C PHE A 11 18.22 11.89 1.39
N ALA A 12 19.29 11.34 2.01
CA ALA A 12 19.58 9.92 2.05
C ALA A 12 19.91 9.51 3.50
N TYR A 13 19.55 8.27 3.88
CA TYR A 13 19.97 7.76 5.19
C TYR A 13 21.47 7.50 5.22
N PRO A 14 22.14 7.68 6.38
CA PRO A 14 23.54 7.34 6.53
C PRO A 14 23.84 5.91 6.08
N GLY A 15 24.80 5.76 5.17
CA GLY A 15 25.17 4.45 4.60
C GLY A 15 24.29 3.96 3.45
N SER A 16 23.28 4.73 3.02
CA SER A 16 22.51 4.43 1.81
C SER A 16 23.07 5.20 0.61
N TYR A 17 23.15 4.53 -0.55
CA TYR A 17 23.48 5.18 -1.83
C TYR A 17 22.27 5.77 -2.53
N ASP A 18 21.06 5.38 -2.11
CA ASP A 18 19.81 5.82 -2.74
C ASP A 18 19.22 7.01 -1.98
N ASN A 19 18.89 8.08 -2.71
CA ASN A 19 18.17 9.22 -2.16
C ASN A 19 16.72 8.83 -1.90
N VAL A 20 16.22 9.18 -0.70
CA VAL A 20 14.79 9.13 -0.36
C VAL A 20 14.07 10.32 -0.97
N TYR A 21 14.69 11.49 -0.91
CA TYR A 21 14.29 12.72 -1.59
C TYR A 21 15.44 13.18 -2.47
N ASP A 22 15.12 13.56 -3.70
CA ASP A 22 16.09 13.96 -4.70
C ASP A 22 15.61 15.24 -5.40
N HIS A 23 16.17 16.38 -4.98
CA HIS A 23 15.87 17.72 -5.51
C HIS A 23 14.38 18.05 -5.56
N VAL A 24 13.64 17.79 -4.48
CA VAL A 24 12.19 17.94 -4.42
C VAL A 24 11.81 19.31 -3.87
N SER A 25 10.90 20.02 -4.58
CA SER A 25 10.38 21.33 -4.16
C SER A 25 8.87 21.34 -4.20
N PHE A 26 8.22 21.80 -3.14
CA PHE A 26 6.77 21.96 -3.01
C PHE A 26 6.42 22.88 -1.85
N GLN A 27 5.15 23.29 -1.79
CA GLN A 27 4.66 24.12 -0.70
C GLN A 27 3.20 23.78 -0.38
N PHE A 28 2.79 24.06 0.85
CA PHE A 28 1.42 23.89 1.32
C PHE A 28 1.10 24.86 2.48
N ASP A 29 -0.19 25.13 2.64
CA ASP A 29 -0.66 26.05 3.69
C ASP A 29 -0.83 25.30 5.03
N THR A 30 -0.46 25.97 6.13
CA THR A 30 -0.59 25.40 7.49
C THR A 30 -2.05 25.24 7.92
N ASP A 31 -3.00 25.93 7.29
CA ASP A 31 -4.43 25.81 7.60
C ASP A 31 -5.09 24.58 6.93
N TRP A 32 -4.41 23.96 5.96
CA TRP A 32 -4.96 22.83 5.25
C TRP A 32 -4.96 21.54 6.09
N LYS A 33 -6.01 20.76 5.92
CA LYS A 33 -6.11 19.39 6.44
C LYS A 33 -5.55 18.46 5.39
N LEU A 34 -4.24 18.25 5.44
CA LEU A 34 -3.47 17.68 4.37
C LEU A 34 -3.29 16.17 4.58
N GLY A 35 -3.86 15.34 3.70
CA GLY A 35 -3.62 13.90 3.66
C GLY A 35 -2.31 13.59 2.91
N PHE A 36 -1.34 12.97 3.57
CA PHE A 36 -0.05 12.63 2.97
C PHE A 36 -0.02 11.18 2.52
N LEU A 37 -0.03 10.99 1.22
CA LEU A 37 -0.11 9.69 0.56
C LEU A 37 1.21 9.31 -0.12
N GLY A 38 1.45 8.03 -0.21
CA GLY A 38 2.60 7.45 -0.90
C GLY A 38 2.74 5.98 -0.56
N ARG A 39 3.39 5.20 -1.42
CA ARG A 39 3.67 3.79 -1.15
C ARG A 39 4.56 3.62 0.08
N ASN A 40 4.53 2.46 0.70
CA ASN A 40 5.41 2.16 1.83
C ASN A 40 6.88 2.22 1.41
N GLY A 41 7.73 2.79 2.29
CA GLY A 41 9.15 2.98 2.00
C GLY A 41 9.49 4.20 1.13
N ARG A 42 8.52 5.02 0.72
CA ARG A 42 8.76 6.25 -0.07
C ARG A 42 9.17 7.47 0.75
N GLY A 43 9.30 7.33 2.07
CA GLY A 43 9.80 8.42 2.90
C GLY A 43 8.74 9.26 3.61
N LYS A 44 7.45 8.84 3.69
CA LYS A 44 6.41 9.60 4.41
C LYS A 44 6.83 9.95 5.84
N THR A 45 7.09 8.96 6.66
CA THR A 45 7.57 9.15 8.05
C THR A 45 8.93 9.88 8.09
N THR A 46 9.79 9.66 7.09
CA THR A 46 11.05 10.40 6.95
C THR A 46 10.80 11.90 6.79
N PHE A 47 9.83 12.29 5.96
CA PHE A 47 9.47 13.70 5.78
C PHE A 47 8.95 14.33 7.08
N LEU A 48 8.09 13.60 7.82
CA LEU A 48 7.63 14.07 9.13
C LEU A 48 8.81 14.32 10.09
N ARG A 49 9.80 13.42 10.11
CA ARG A 49 11.01 13.56 10.94
C ARG A 49 11.93 14.69 10.48
N LEU A 50 11.98 14.96 9.15
CA LEU A 50 12.69 16.13 8.61
C LEU A 50 12.04 17.44 9.06
N LEU A 51 10.72 17.52 9.05
CA LEU A 51 9.97 18.67 9.61
C LEU A 51 10.22 18.86 11.10
N MET A 52 10.44 17.77 11.83
CA MET A 52 10.81 17.81 13.26
C MET A 52 12.30 18.15 13.49
N GLY A 53 13.10 18.36 12.43
CA GLY A 53 14.52 18.65 12.55
C GLY A 53 15.37 17.49 13.07
N GLN A 54 14.89 16.24 12.99
CA GLN A 54 15.60 15.06 13.51
C GLN A 54 16.75 14.59 12.60
N TYR A 55 16.78 15.03 11.36
CA TYR A 55 17.82 14.67 10.39
C TYR A 55 18.36 15.92 9.69
N SER A 56 19.64 15.88 9.33
CA SER A 56 20.25 16.87 8.44
C SER A 56 19.93 16.52 6.98
N TYR A 57 19.65 17.52 6.16
CA TYR A 57 19.27 17.38 4.76
C TYR A 57 19.88 18.49 3.90
N GLY A 58 19.92 18.29 2.58
CA GLY A 58 20.27 19.32 1.61
C GLY A 58 19.00 20.11 1.20
N GLY A 59 19.19 21.37 0.81
CA GLY A 59 18.10 22.29 0.51
C GLY A 59 17.59 23.04 1.73
N SER A 60 16.32 23.47 1.71
CA SER A 60 15.73 24.19 2.85
C SER A 60 14.27 23.82 3.08
N ILE A 61 13.87 23.75 4.36
CA ILE A 61 12.49 23.62 4.80
C ILE A 61 12.20 24.82 5.73
N SER A 62 11.22 25.62 5.32
CA SER A 62 10.77 26.79 6.11
C SER A 62 9.36 26.51 6.62
N HIS A 63 9.18 26.59 7.94
CA HIS A 63 7.87 26.47 8.58
C HIS A 63 7.70 27.54 9.68
N PRO A 64 6.52 28.20 9.73
CA PRO A 64 6.29 29.32 10.63
C PRO A 64 5.95 28.88 12.06
N LEU A 65 5.51 27.65 12.27
CA LEU A 65 5.05 27.09 13.53
C LEU A 65 5.93 25.92 13.96
N PRO A 66 6.14 25.70 15.27
CA PRO A 66 6.76 24.49 15.76
C PRO A 66 5.90 23.28 15.42
N CYS A 67 6.53 22.15 15.12
CA CYS A 67 5.85 20.91 14.79
C CYS A 67 5.64 20.03 16.03
N ALA A 68 4.49 19.36 16.10
CA ALA A 68 4.22 18.30 17.08
C ALA A 68 3.86 17.01 16.36
N TYR A 69 4.39 15.88 16.85
CA TYR A 69 4.29 14.58 16.19
C TYR A 69 3.43 13.59 16.98
N PHE A 70 2.59 12.87 16.25
CA PHE A 70 1.83 11.72 16.75
C PHE A 70 2.26 10.47 15.95
N PRO A 71 2.46 9.30 16.58
CA PRO A 71 2.21 9.00 18.00
C PRO A 71 3.32 9.51 18.93
N TYR A 72 2.92 9.97 20.10
CA TYR A 72 3.86 10.32 21.15
C TYR A 72 4.34 9.03 21.85
N GLU A 73 5.64 8.90 22.00
CA GLU A 73 6.23 7.79 22.76
C GLU A 73 6.05 8.04 24.25
N VAL A 74 5.36 7.12 24.92
CA VAL A 74 5.12 7.17 26.36
C VAL A 74 6.23 6.37 27.06
N PRO A 75 7.18 7.05 27.76
CA PRO A 75 8.32 6.36 28.37
C PRO A 75 7.92 5.42 29.51
N ASP A 76 6.89 5.81 30.27
CA ASP A 76 6.37 5.03 31.42
C ASP A 76 4.84 4.99 31.35
N PRO A 77 4.25 3.92 30.81
CA PRO A 77 2.81 3.77 30.71
C PRO A 77 2.11 3.47 32.04
N SER A 78 2.83 3.19 33.13
CA SER A 78 2.24 2.96 34.46
C SER A 78 1.79 4.25 35.15
N ARG A 79 2.20 5.42 34.63
CA ARG A 79 1.80 6.73 35.14
C ARG A 79 0.32 7.00 34.86
N MET A 80 -0.25 7.92 35.63
CA MET A 80 -1.62 8.40 35.39
C MET A 80 -1.75 8.99 33.99
N THR A 81 -2.85 8.70 33.33
CA THR A 81 -3.12 9.18 31.97
C THR A 81 -3.03 10.70 31.90
N LEU A 82 -3.61 11.42 32.86
CA LEU A 82 -3.54 12.88 32.92
C LEU A 82 -2.10 13.40 32.95
N ASP A 83 -1.22 12.80 33.77
CA ASP A 83 0.20 13.21 33.85
C ASP A 83 0.93 13.04 32.51
N ILE A 84 0.61 11.95 31.78
CA ILE A 84 1.17 11.71 30.45
C ILE A 84 0.67 12.76 29.46
N LEU A 85 -0.62 13.08 29.48
CA LEU A 85 -1.19 14.10 28.59
C LEU A 85 -0.64 15.50 28.88
N CYS A 86 -0.43 15.83 30.16
CA CYS A 86 0.27 17.07 30.55
C CYS A 86 1.73 17.10 30.08
N ALA A 87 2.41 15.94 30.03
CA ALA A 87 3.76 15.86 29.48
C ALA A 87 3.78 16.06 27.95
N VAL A 88 2.75 15.59 27.23
CA VAL A 88 2.58 15.83 25.77
C VAL A 88 2.29 17.29 25.48
N CYS A 89 1.48 17.93 26.32
CA CYS A 89 1.10 19.32 26.17
C CYS A 89 1.18 20.06 27.52
N PRO A 90 2.39 20.54 27.91
CA PRO A 90 2.60 21.19 29.22
C PRO A 90 1.80 22.49 29.41
N ALA A 91 1.38 23.13 28.32
CA ALA A 91 0.60 24.36 28.37
C ALA A 91 -0.92 24.14 28.47
N ALA A 92 -1.39 22.89 28.36
CA ALA A 92 -2.81 22.57 28.41
C ALA A 92 -3.31 22.54 29.85
N GLU A 93 -4.48 23.09 30.06
CA GLU A 93 -5.19 22.97 31.34
C GLU A 93 -6.00 21.65 31.37
N GLU A 94 -6.23 21.10 32.55
CA GLU A 94 -6.94 19.82 32.74
C GLU A 94 -8.33 19.82 32.09
N TRP A 95 -9.08 20.92 32.19
CA TRP A 95 -10.40 21.02 31.57
C TRP A 95 -10.36 20.96 30.03
N GLU A 96 -9.27 21.43 29.40
CA GLU A 96 -9.08 21.31 27.95
C GLU A 96 -8.89 19.87 27.55
N LEU A 97 -8.03 19.14 28.28
CA LEU A 97 -7.79 17.72 28.07
C LEU A 97 -9.06 16.89 28.25
N LEU A 98 -9.86 17.18 29.30
CA LEU A 98 -11.16 16.55 29.52
C LEU A 98 -12.15 16.81 28.38
N ARG A 99 -12.20 18.06 27.91
CA ARG A 99 -13.07 18.44 26.79
C ARG A 99 -12.66 17.72 25.49
N GLU A 100 -11.38 17.75 25.14
CA GLU A 100 -10.88 17.20 23.87
C GLU A 100 -10.98 15.67 23.86
N THR A 101 -10.67 14.98 24.97
CA THR A 101 -10.83 13.52 25.09
C THR A 101 -12.31 13.13 25.05
N GLY A 102 -13.19 13.92 25.68
CA GLY A 102 -14.64 13.72 25.62
C GLY A 102 -15.20 13.84 24.20
N LEU A 103 -14.68 14.75 23.37
CA LEU A 103 -15.04 14.87 21.95
C LEU A 103 -14.67 13.63 21.12
N LEU A 104 -13.66 12.86 21.56
CA LEU A 104 -13.26 11.57 20.98
C LEU A 104 -14.00 10.37 21.60
N GLY A 105 -14.92 10.62 22.54
CA GLY A 105 -15.72 9.60 23.20
C GLY A 105 -14.90 8.76 24.20
N VAL A 106 -13.92 9.38 24.86
CA VAL A 106 -13.21 8.77 26.00
C VAL A 106 -13.93 9.20 27.29
N ASP A 107 -14.13 8.24 28.19
CA ASP A 107 -14.72 8.53 29.49
C ASP A 107 -13.80 9.41 30.33
N ALA A 108 -14.35 10.40 31.03
CA ALA A 108 -13.58 11.29 31.89
C ALA A 108 -12.78 10.56 32.97
N GLY A 109 -13.32 9.47 33.52
CA GLY A 109 -12.64 8.62 34.49
C GLY A 109 -11.38 7.95 33.96
N ALA A 110 -11.22 7.83 32.64
CA ALA A 110 -10.03 7.26 32.02
C ALA A 110 -8.77 8.10 32.27
N LEU A 111 -8.90 9.45 32.42
CA LEU A 111 -7.77 10.33 32.69
C LEU A 111 -7.15 10.11 34.08
N TYR A 112 -7.93 9.60 35.01
CA TYR A 112 -7.52 9.33 36.39
C TYR A 112 -7.16 7.86 36.66
N ARG A 113 -6.83 7.14 35.60
CA ARG A 113 -6.34 5.76 35.65
C ARG A 113 -4.94 5.67 35.08
N PRO A 114 -4.14 4.66 35.46
CA PRO A 114 -2.85 4.36 34.80
C PRO A 114 -3.07 4.12 33.31
N PHE A 115 -2.18 4.66 32.47
CA PHE A 115 -2.31 4.65 31.03
C PHE A 115 -2.30 3.24 30.43
N ASP A 116 -1.54 2.33 31.03
CA ASP A 116 -1.48 0.90 30.64
C ASP A 116 -2.78 0.14 30.90
N THR A 117 -3.68 0.67 31.75
CA THR A 117 -5.00 0.08 31.99
C THR A 117 -6.03 0.46 30.93
N LEU A 118 -5.73 1.44 30.08
CA LEU A 118 -6.59 1.83 28.99
C LEU A 118 -6.45 0.87 27.82
N SER A 119 -7.53 0.68 27.08
CA SER A 119 -7.44 0.00 25.78
C SER A 119 -6.54 0.78 24.81
N SER A 120 -5.90 0.10 23.87
CA SER A 120 -5.04 0.75 22.87
C SER A 120 -5.78 1.82 22.05
N GLY A 121 -7.08 1.65 21.85
CA GLY A 121 -7.93 2.65 21.20
C GLY A 121 -8.15 3.90 22.07
N GLU A 122 -8.37 3.75 23.38
CA GLU A 122 -8.47 4.86 24.32
C GLU A 122 -7.14 5.59 24.45
N GLN A 123 -6.03 4.87 24.57
CA GLN A 123 -4.67 5.43 24.58
C GLN A 123 -4.43 6.32 23.36
N THR A 124 -4.74 5.80 22.16
CA THR A 124 -4.62 6.53 20.89
C THR A 124 -5.45 7.81 20.88
N LYS A 125 -6.71 7.74 21.33
CA LYS A 125 -7.62 8.90 21.40
C LYS A 125 -7.13 9.93 22.40
N CYS A 126 -6.67 9.54 23.59
CA CYS A 126 -6.12 10.43 24.60
C CYS A 126 -4.91 11.20 24.08
N LEU A 127 -3.92 10.50 23.49
CA LEU A 127 -2.74 11.13 22.92
C LEU A 127 -3.08 12.05 21.75
N LEU A 128 -4.03 11.66 20.89
CA LEU A 128 -4.49 12.48 19.78
C LEU A 128 -5.17 13.75 20.28
N ALA A 129 -6.00 13.67 21.33
CA ALA A 129 -6.65 14.83 21.95
C ALA A 129 -5.64 15.83 22.51
N ALA A 130 -4.63 15.34 23.23
CA ALA A 130 -3.61 16.18 23.86
C ALA A 130 -2.81 17.01 22.84
N LEU A 131 -2.62 16.51 21.62
CA LEU A 131 -1.91 17.25 20.57
C LEU A 131 -2.67 18.52 20.10
N PHE A 132 -3.98 18.58 20.28
CA PHE A 132 -4.81 19.71 19.90
C PHE A 132 -5.06 20.71 21.06
N CYS A 133 -4.40 20.50 22.19
CA CYS A 133 -4.48 21.39 23.34
C CYS A 133 -3.27 22.33 23.41
N GLY A 134 -3.41 23.45 24.12
CA GLY A 134 -2.33 24.37 24.41
C GLY A 134 -1.94 25.27 23.25
N GLU A 135 -0.62 25.51 23.08
CA GLU A 135 -0.07 26.44 22.10
C GLU A 135 -0.28 26.02 20.65
N GLU A 136 -0.31 27.01 19.75
CA GLU A 136 -0.46 26.76 18.31
C GLU A 136 0.78 26.07 17.74
N ARG A 137 0.59 24.87 17.20
CA ARG A 137 1.61 24.00 16.60
C ARG A 137 1.09 23.41 15.32
N TYR A 138 1.98 23.09 14.38
CA TYR A 138 1.59 22.32 13.20
C TYR A 138 1.68 20.82 13.52
N LEU A 139 0.57 20.12 13.36
CA LEU A 139 0.43 18.74 13.82
C LEU A 139 0.78 17.75 12.70
N LEU A 140 1.70 16.85 13.01
CA LEU A 140 2.15 15.76 12.16
C LEU A 140 1.58 14.45 12.71
N ILE A 141 0.57 13.90 12.05
CA ILE A 141 -0.20 12.75 12.54
C ILE A 141 0.14 11.54 11.67
N ASP A 142 0.83 10.55 12.22
CA ASP A 142 1.27 9.35 11.49
C ASP A 142 0.46 8.12 11.94
N GLU A 143 -0.38 7.61 11.04
CA GLU A 143 -1.19 6.39 11.19
C GLU A 143 -2.04 6.30 12.47
N PRO A 144 -2.91 7.28 12.79
CA PRO A 144 -3.71 7.28 14.02
C PRO A 144 -4.78 6.19 14.05
N THR A 145 -5.03 5.51 12.92
CA THR A 145 -6.10 4.52 12.76
C THR A 145 -5.71 3.09 13.16
N ASN A 146 -4.41 2.83 13.41
CA ASN A 146 -3.89 1.46 13.59
C ASN A 146 -4.48 0.70 14.79
N HIS A 147 -4.91 1.39 15.84
CA HIS A 147 -5.46 0.79 17.06
C HIS A 147 -6.94 1.10 17.27
N LEU A 148 -7.58 1.75 16.28
CA LEU A 148 -8.98 2.14 16.36
C LEU A 148 -9.86 1.12 15.64
N ASP A 149 -10.93 0.71 16.29
CA ASP A 149 -12.02 0.00 15.65
C ASP A 149 -12.85 0.92 14.73
N ALA A 150 -13.81 0.39 14.01
CA ALA A 150 -14.62 1.15 13.06
C ALA A 150 -15.36 2.33 13.70
N ALA A 151 -15.81 2.20 14.95
CA ALA A 151 -16.46 3.30 15.69
C ALA A 151 -15.44 4.37 16.10
N GLY A 152 -14.27 3.96 16.59
CA GLY A 152 -13.18 4.85 16.95
C GLY A 152 -12.64 5.64 15.75
N ARG A 153 -12.49 5.00 14.59
CA ARG A 153 -12.08 5.68 13.34
C ARG A 153 -13.10 6.75 12.92
N ARG A 154 -14.39 6.45 12.97
CA ARG A 154 -15.44 7.45 12.67
C ARG A 154 -15.42 8.62 13.64
N ALA A 155 -15.27 8.35 14.95
CA ALA A 155 -15.17 9.40 15.96
C ALA A 155 -13.94 10.28 15.75
N ALA A 156 -12.76 9.69 15.50
CA ALA A 156 -11.53 10.41 15.22
C ALA A 156 -11.61 11.23 13.91
N ALA A 157 -12.20 10.70 12.84
CA ALA A 157 -12.42 11.44 11.59
C ALA A 157 -13.33 12.66 11.82
N ALA A 158 -14.46 12.46 12.52
CA ALA A 158 -15.39 13.55 12.86
C ALA A 158 -14.75 14.63 13.75
N TYR A 159 -13.86 14.22 14.63
CA TYR A 159 -13.07 15.11 15.49
C TYR A 159 -12.08 15.93 14.65
N LEU A 160 -11.23 15.29 13.84
CA LEU A 160 -10.24 15.93 12.98
C LEU A 160 -10.90 16.86 11.95
N ARG A 161 -12.06 16.50 11.44
CA ARG A 161 -12.83 17.36 10.53
C ARG A 161 -13.13 18.74 11.10
N LYS A 162 -13.29 18.88 12.42
CA LYS A 162 -13.55 20.14 13.11
C LYS A 162 -12.28 20.94 13.42
N LYS A 163 -11.11 20.31 13.29
CA LYS A 163 -9.81 20.95 13.55
C LYS A 163 -9.26 21.62 12.29
N ARG A 164 -8.20 22.43 12.47
CA ARG A 164 -7.47 23.10 11.40
C ARG A 164 -6.03 22.69 11.41
N GLY A 165 -5.39 22.75 10.26
CA GLY A 165 -3.95 22.70 10.12
C GLY A 165 -3.27 21.44 10.65
N PHE A 166 -3.23 20.39 9.83
CA PHE A 166 -2.45 19.20 10.14
C PHE A 166 -1.99 18.47 8.87
N LEU A 167 -0.93 17.69 9.00
CA LEU A 167 -0.45 16.74 8.01
C LEU A 167 -0.73 15.33 8.53
N LEU A 168 -1.59 14.60 7.83
CA LEU A 168 -2.07 13.27 8.21
C LEU A 168 -1.55 12.20 7.26
N VAL A 169 -0.77 11.27 7.76
CA VAL A 169 -0.46 10.01 7.07
C VAL A 169 -1.48 8.97 7.49
N SER A 170 -2.22 8.42 6.56
CA SER A 170 -3.11 7.28 6.80
C SER A 170 -3.31 6.45 5.54
N HIS A 171 -3.56 5.17 5.73
CA HIS A 171 -3.91 4.22 4.68
C HIS A 171 -5.41 3.88 4.66
N ASP A 172 -6.19 4.46 5.54
CA ASP A 172 -7.65 4.29 5.62
C ASP A 172 -8.35 5.35 4.75
N ARG A 173 -9.00 4.90 3.69
CA ARG A 173 -9.65 5.76 2.69
C ARG A 173 -10.86 6.51 3.25
N ASP A 174 -11.72 5.80 3.98
CA ASP A 174 -12.91 6.39 4.60
C ASP A 174 -12.51 7.43 5.65
N PHE A 175 -11.44 7.17 6.39
CA PHE A 175 -10.89 8.10 7.36
C PHE A 175 -10.36 9.37 6.71
N LEU A 176 -9.58 9.24 5.64
CA LEU A 176 -9.08 10.37 4.87
C LEU A 176 -10.23 11.19 4.27
N ASP A 177 -11.20 10.56 3.61
CA ASP A 177 -12.36 11.25 3.06
C ASP A 177 -13.19 11.97 4.13
N GLY A 178 -13.17 11.45 5.36
CA GLY A 178 -13.89 12.03 6.48
C GLY A 178 -13.25 13.28 7.09
N CYS A 179 -11.95 13.54 6.87
CA CYS A 179 -11.26 14.58 7.62
C CYS A 179 -10.28 15.47 6.85
N VAL A 180 -9.86 15.11 5.61
CA VAL A 180 -8.92 15.92 4.82
C VAL A 180 -9.63 16.73 3.74
N ASP A 181 -9.02 17.86 3.33
CA ASP A 181 -9.48 18.74 2.27
C ASP A 181 -8.43 18.95 1.16
N HIS A 182 -7.21 18.51 1.38
CA HIS A 182 -6.10 18.49 0.43
C HIS A 182 -5.32 17.19 0.51
N ILE A 183 -4.73 16.79 -0.60
CA ILE A 183 -3.88 15.60 -0.71
C ILE A 183 -2.48 16.01 -1.14
N LEU A 184 -1.48 15.56 -0.40
CA LEU A 184 -0.06 15.58 -0.74
C LEU A 184 0.35 14.16 -1.15
N ALA A 185 0.61 13.92 -2.42
CA ALA A 185 0.96 12.60 -2.94
C ALA A 185 2.44 12.52 -3.30
N LEU A 186 3.16 11.58 -2.68
CA LEU A 186 4.56 11.28 -2.97
C LEU A 186 4.64 10.18 -4.04
N ASN A 187 4.92 10.60 -5.28
CA ASN A 187 5.08 9.75 -6.45
C ASN A 187 6.57 9.46 -6.72
N ARG A 188 6.86 8.55 -7.68
CA ARG A 188 8.25 8.31 -8.16
C ARG A 188 8.89 9.55 -8.76
N THR A 189 8.11 10.38 -9.41
CA THR A 189 8.57 11.53 -10.20
C THR A 189 8.53 12.85 -9.43
N GLY A 190 8.06 12.85 -8.19
CA GLY A 190 7.97 14.06 -7.38
C GLY A 190 6.77 14.08 -6.43
N VAL A 191 6.52 15.25 -5.87
CA VAL A 191 5.41 15.51 -4.95
C VAL A 191 4.32 16.30 -5.66
N GLU A 192 3.08 15.88 -5.47
CA GLU A 192 1.90 16.53 -6.04
C GLU A 192 0.98 16.96 -4.90
N VAL A 193 0.50 18.21 -4.97
CA VAL A 193 -0.50 18.75 -4.04
C VAL A 193 -1.78 19.00 -4.80
N GLN A 194 -2.90 18.47 -4.33
CA GLN A 194 -4.21 18.63 -4.95
C GLN A 194 -5.26 18.94 -3.89
N SER A 195 -6.14 19.90 -4.18
CA SER A 195 -7.34 20.17 -3.40
C SER A 195 -8.39 19.08 -3.59
N GLY A 196 -9.09 18.71 -2.53
CA GLY A 196 -10.16 17.73 -2.51
C GLY A 196 -9.91 16.57 -1.54
N SER A 197 -10.90 15.67 -1.45
CA SER A 197 -10.83 14.47 -0.65
C SER A 197 -9.97 13.38 -1.32
N PHE A 198 -9.68 12.31 -0.58
CA PHE A 198 -8.97 11.15 -1.12
C PHE A 198 -9.69 10.57 -2.36
N SER A 199 -11.00 10.36 -2.27
CA SER A 199 -11.79 9.80 -3.38
C SER A 199 -11.71 10.65 -4.64
N SER A 200 -11.83 12.00 -4.51
CA SER A 200 -11.73 12.90 -5.66
C SER A 200 -10.34 12.91 -6.28
N TRP A 201 -9.29 12.87 -5.45
CA TRP A 201 -7.91 12.76 -5.91
C TRP A 201 -7.67 11.43 -6.63
N TRP A 202 -8.20 10.33 -6.08
CA TRP A 202 -8.03 8.99 -6.67
C TRP A 202 -8.69 8.89 -8.05
N GLU A 203 -9.95 9.34 -8.19
CA GLU A 203 -10.64 9.39 -9.49
C GLU A 203 -9.87 10.21 -10.52
N ASN A 204 -9.35 11.38 -10.13
CA ASN A 204 -8.56 12.23 -11.03
C ASN A 204 -7.26 11.51 -11.44
N ARG A 205 -6.62 10.80 -10.52
CA ARG A 205 -5.44 9.99 -10.80
C ARG A 205 -5.76 8.85 -11.77
N GLU A 206 -6.81 8.07 -11.52
CA GLU A 206 -7.22 6.98 -12.43
C GLU A 206 -7.49 7.48 -13.85
N ARG A 207 -8.18 8.61 -13.97
CA ARG A 207 -8.44 9.24 -15.29
C ARG A 207 -7.14 9.65 -15.97
N ARG A 208 -6.20 10.24 -15.24
CA ARG A 208 -4.89 10.63 -15.78
C ARG A 208 -4.08 9.39 -16.19
N ASP A 209 -4.02 8.39 -15.33
CA ASP A 209 -3.28 7.16 -15.59
C ASP A 209 -3.86 6.41 -16.80
N ALA A 210 -5.18 6.35 -16.95
CA ALA A 210 -5.85 5.78 -18.12
C ALA A 210 -5.54 6.55 -19.40
N PHE A 211 -5.55 7.89 -19.36
CA PHE A 211 -5.20 8.74 -20.49
C PHE A 211 -3.73 8.56 -20.92
N GLU A 212 -2.80 8.63 -19.97
CA GLU A 212 -1.38 8.44 -20.23
C GLU A 212 -1.07 7.01 -20.70
N GLN A 213 -1.78 6.00 -20.16
CA GLN A 213 -1.67 4.63 -20.65
C GLN A 213 -2.10 4.50 -22.11
N ALA A 214 -3.26 5.07 -22.48
CA ALA A 214 -3.73 5.06 -23.86
C ALA A 214 -2.75 5.78 -24.80
N LYS A 215 -2.13 6.88 -24.34
CA LYS A 215 -1.08 7.60 -25.06
C LYS A 215 0.17 6.76 -25.23
N ASN A 216 0.64 6.11 -24.15
CA ASN A 216 1.78 5.21 -24.18
C ASN A 216 1.55 4.01 -25.13
N ASP A 217 0.35 3.45 -25.15
CA ASP A 217 0.01 2.33 -26.03
C ASP A 217 -0.01 2.74 -27.50
N ARG A 218 -0.49 3.94 -27.82
CA ARG A 218 -0.39 4.55 -29.16
C ARG A 218 1.08 4.73 -29.58
N LEU A 219 1.89 5.35 -28.71
CA LEU A 219 3.32 5.57 -28.97
C LEU A 219 4.07 4.25 -29.19
N LYS A 220 3.81 3.23 -28.37
CA LYS A 220 4.37 1.89 -28.55
C LYS A 220 3.96 1.25 -29.87
N GLY A 221 2.69 1.41 -30.27
CA GLY A 221 2.20 0.97 -31.56
C GLY A 221 2.90 1.64 -32.74
N GLU A 222 3.15 2.95 -32.65
CA GLU A 222 3.87 3.72 -33.66
C GLU A 222 5.36 3.34 -33.72
N ILE A 223 6.03 3.17 -32.55
CA ILE A 223 7.41 2.69 -32.48
C ILE A 223 7.52 1.33 -33.15
N ARG A 224 6.66 0.38 -32.79
CA ARG A 224 6.64 -0.97 -33.37
C ARG A 224 6.45 -0.95 -34.89
N ARG A 225 5.58 -0.07 -35.44
CA ARG A 225 5.41 0.10 -36.89
C ARG A 225 6.66 0.65 -37.55
N LEU A 226 7.34 1.60 -36.92
CA LEU A 226 8.60 2.16 -37.43
C LEU A 226 9.71 1.12 -37.43
N GLU A 227 9.84 0.31 -36.38
CA GLU A 227 10.81 -0.77 -36.28
C GLU A 227 10.55 -1.86 -37.34
N GLN A 228 9.30 -2.32 -37.48
CA GLN A 228 8.91 -3.29 -38.50
C GLN A 228 9.22 -2.79 -39.92
N SER A 229 8.86 -1.53 -40.20
CA SER A 229 9.13 -0.90 -41.49
C SER A 229 10.64 -0.72 -41.79
N ALA A 230 11.45 -0.49 -40.75
CA ALA A 230 12.90 -0.43 -40.87
C ALA A 230 13.48 -1.84 -41.11
N GLU A 231 13.00 -2.85 -40.39
CA GLU A 231 13.44 -4.24 -40.55
C GLU A 231 13.06 -4.82 -41.93
N GLU A 232 11.84 -4.59 -42.42
CA GLU A 232 11.44 -5.00 -43.77
C GLU A 232 12.32 -4.37 -44.83
N ARG A 233 12.66 -3.05 -44.70
CA ARG A 233 13.58 -2.40 -45.61
C ARG A 233 14.97 -3.00 -45.56
N ARG A 234 15.50 -3.38 -44.38
CA ARG A 234 16.77 -4.06 -44.25
C ARG A 234 16.72 -5.43 -44.95
N ARG A 235 15.69 -6.24 -44.70
CA ARG A 235 15.50 -7.55 -45.33
C ARG A 235 15.43 -7.47 -46.87
N LYS A 236 14.67 -6.48 -47.42
CA LYS A 236 14.59 -6.27 -48.88
C LYS A 236 15.95 -5.83 -49.45
N ALA A 237 16.71 -5.02 -48.75
CA ALA A 237 18.01 -4.58 -49.19
C ALA A 237 19.04 -5.69 -49.18
N ASP A 238 19.03 -6.53 -48.12
CA ASP A 238 19.91 -7.71 -48.01
C ASP A 238 19.57 -8.77 -49.10
N ALA A 239 18.30 -8.96 -49.41
CA ALA A 239 17.87 -9.84 -50.51
C ALA A 239 18.38 -9.33 -51.86
N VAL A 240 18.30 -8.00 -52.13
CA VAL A 240 18.85 -7.42 -53.36
C VAL A 240 20.39 -7.53 -53.44
N GLU A 241 21.09 -7.43 -52.31
CA GLU A 241 22.55 -7.59 -52.22
C GLU A 241 22.99 -9.05 -52.45
N ARG A 242 22.27 -10.01 -51.85
CA ARG A 242 22.46 -11.44 -52.12
C ARG A 242 22.18 -11.80 -53.56
N ALA A 243 21.14 -11.25 -54.16
CA ALA A 243 20.84 -11.47 -55.60
C ALA A 243 21.95 -10.95 -56.53
N LYS A 244 22.63 -9.81 -56.14
CA LYS A 244 23.78 -9.29 -56.91
C LYS A 244 25.00 -10.16 -56.81
N THR A 245 25.31 -10.77 -55.65
CA THR A 245 26.43 -11.67 -55.45
C THR A 245 26.21 -13.02 -56.15
N GLY A 246 24.95 -13.52 -56.22
CA GLY A 246 24.61 -14.75 -56.96
C GLY A 246 24.64 -14.65 -58.48
N ILE A 247 24.48 -13.47 -59.06
CA ILE A 247 24.52 -13.25 -60.53
C ILE A 247 25.95 -13.08 -61.05
N SER A 248 26.95 -12.91 -60.19
CA SER A 248 28.35 -12.71 -60.60
C SER A 248 29.05 -14.01 -61.08
N SER A 249 28.44 -15.19 -60.96
CA SER A 249 29.04 -16.49 -61.33
C SER A 249 28.65 -17.00 -62.70
N GLN A 250 27.64 -16.42 -63.37
CA GLN A 250 27.29 -16.77 -64.75
C GLN A 250 26.66 -15.59 -65.50
N GLY A 251 27.46 -14.74 -66.07
CA GLY A 251 26.92 -13.73 -67.01
C GLY A 251 27.89 -12.64 -67.37
N ILE A 252 28.16 -12.52 -68.67
CA ILE A 252 28.99 -11.51 -69.29
C ILE A 252 28.39 -10.12 -69.04
N VAL A 253 28.91 -9.41 -68.05
CA VAL A 253 28.55 -8.01 -67.82
C VAL A 253 29.28 -7.14 -68.86
N LYS A 254 28.54 -6.55 -69.83
CA LYS A 254 29.08 -5.59 -70.76
C LYS A 254 29.83 -4.45 -70.05
N HIS A 255 31.09 -4.27 -70.41
CA HIS A 255 32.07 -3.42 -69.70
C HIS A 255 31.66 -1.93 -69.55
N GLY A 256 30.63 -1.44 -70.21
CA GLY A 256 30.16 -0.03 -70.12
C GLY A 256 29.14 0.32 -69.06
N LEU A 257 28.53 -0.64 -68.36
CA LEU A 257 27.45 -0.38 -67.40
C LEU A 257 27.90 -0.40 -65.92
N ARG A 258 29.14 -0.80 -65.63
CA ARG A 258 29.67 -0.87 -64.25
C ARG A 258 29.71 0.50 -63.51
N PRO A 259 30.15 1.63 -64.14
CA PRO A 259 30.19 2.91 -63.43
C PRO A 259 28.78 3.42 -63.06
N TYR A 260 27.81 3.29 -63.97
CA TYR A 260 26.43 3.71 -63.75
C TYR A 260 25.71 2.91 -62.67
N LEU A 261 25.91 1.59 -62.62
CA LEU A 261 25.36 0.74 -61.56
C LEU A 261 26.00 0.99 -60.19
N GLY A 262 27.28 1.33 -60.16
CA GLY A 262 28.02 1.74 -58.96
C GLY A 262 27.51 3.05 -58.37
N GLU A 263 27.23 4.05 -59.19
CA GLU A 263 26.73 5.35 -58.74
C GLU A 263 25.27 5.28 -58.26
N LYS A 264 24.43 4.52 -58.96
CA LYS A 264 23.04 4.23 -58.58
C LYS A 264 23.01 3.46 -57.26
N SER A 265 23.93 2.54 -57.03
CA SER A 265 24.07 1.77 -55.79
C SER A 265 24.53 2.69 -54.62
N ARG A 266 25.51 3.56 -54.85
CA ARG A 266 25.97 4.53 -53.81
C ARG A 266 24.88 5.52 -53.43
N LYS A 267 24.09 6.02 -54.41
CA LYS A 267 22.96 6.93 -54.17
C LYS A 267 21.87 6.22 -53.36
N GLY A 268 21.56 4.96 -53.69
CA GLY A 268 20.62 4.12 -52.92
C GLY A 268 21.09 3.83 -51.51
N GLN A 269 22.34 3.56 -51.31
CA GLN A 269 22.93 3.36 -49.96
C GLN A 269 22.92 4.63 -49.12
N ARG A 270 23.20 5.80 -49.70
CA ARG A 270 23.09 7.08 -49.02
C ARG A 270 21.65 7.40 -48.62
N GLN A 271 20.69 7.21 -49.51
CA GLN A 271 19.26 7.40 -49.22
C GLN A 271 18.81 6.44 -48.10
N ARG A 272 19.19 5.17 -48.14
CA ARG A 272 18.92 4.17 -47.09
C ARG A 272 19.46 4.63 -45.73
N LYS A 273 20.74 4.99 -45.65
CA LYS A 273 21.38 5.46 -44.43
C LYS A 273 20.70 6.69 -43.82
N ASN A 274 20.23 7.62 -44.69
CA ASN A 274 19.49 8.78 -44.24
C ASN A 274 18.07 8.43 -43.74
N MET A 275 17.40 7.45 -44.36
CA MET A 275 16.08 6.97 -43.90
C MET A 275 16.19 6.18 -42.61
N ASP A 276 17.21 5.33 -42.44
CA ASP A 276 17.46 4.59 -41.21
C ASP A 276 17.75 5.57 -40.06
N ARG A 277 18.62 6.56 -40.25
CA ARG A 277 18.86 7.62 -39.27
C ARG A 277 17.60 8.43 -38.89
N ARG A 278 16.72 8.70 -39.86
CA ARG A 278 15.43 9.35 -39.55
C ARG A 278 14.52 8.46 -38.76
N ALA A 279 14.45 7.17 -39.08
CA ALA A 279 13.66 6.21 -38.31
C ALA A 279 14.20 6.04 -36.88
N GLU A 280 15.51 5.91 -36.71
CA GLU A 280 16.16 5.84 -35.41
C GLU A 280 15.90 7.09 -34.55
N ARG A 281 15.99 8.29 -35.14
CA ARG A 281 15.65 9.56 -34.46
C ARG A 281 14.18 9.62 -34.06
N ALA A 282 13.27 9.23 -34.94
CA ALA A 282 11.84 9.23 -34.65
C ALA A 282 11.47 8.20 -33.55
N ILE A 283 12.15 7.05 -33.55
CA ILE A 283 12.00 6.04 -32.49
C ILE A 283 12.53 6.59 -31.17
N ALA A 284 13.73 7.18 -31.15
CA ALA A 284 14.32 7.77 -29.95
C ALA A 284 13.45 8.91 -29.37
N GLU A 285 12.95 9.80 -30.23
CA GLU A 285 12.05 10.89 -29.84
C GLU A 285 10.76 10.35 -29.22
N LYS A 286 10.11 9.38 -29.88
CA LYS A 286 8.87 8.76 -29.36
C LYS A 286 9.11 7.95 -28.10
N SER A 287 10.25 7.28 -27.98
CA SER A 287 10.65 6.56 -26.77
C SER A 287 10.86 7.51 -25.59
N GLY A 288 11.42 8.69 -25.83
CA GLY A 288 11.57 9.75 -24.81
C GLY A 288 10.25 10.36 -24.33
N LEU A 289 9.15 10.21 -25.12
CA LEU A 289 7.82 10.66 -24.73
C LEU A 289 7.04 9.64 -23.90
N LEU A 290 7.55 8.39 -23.78
CA LEU A 290 6.92 7.37 -22.96
C LEU A 290 7.06 7.75 -21.48
N LYS A 291 5.94 7.88 -20.78
CA LYS A 291 5.93 8.10 -19.34
C LYS A 291 6.02 6.78 -18.60
N ASP A 292 6.85 6.75 -17.55
CA ASP A 292 6.90 5.65 -16.61
C ASP A 292 5.72 5.77 -15.64
N LEU A 293 4.65 5.04 -15.95
CA LEU A 293 3.47 4.97 -15.10
C LEU A 293 3.69 3.95 -14.00
N GLU A 294 3.32 4.30 -12.78
CA GLU A 294 3.27 3.34 -11.68
C GLU A 294 2.19 2.29 -11.94
N LYS A 295 2.55 1.24 -12.69
CA LYS A 295 1.64 0.13 -12.94
C LYS A 295 1.57 -0.79 -11.74
N THR A 296 0.36 -1.05 -11.29
CA THR A 296 0.09 -2.19 -10.43
C THR A 296 0.04 -3.44 -11.30
N GLU A 297 0.95 -4.38 -11.07
CA GLU A 297 0.90 -5.65 -11.80
C GLU A 297 -0.19 -6.55 -11.20
N ALA A 298 -0.97 -7.21 -12.07
CA ALA A 298 -2.02 -8.12 -11.63
C ALA A 298 -1.44 -9.28 -10.80
N LEU A 299 -2.02 -9.49 -9.62
CA LEU A 299 -1.75 -10.64 -8.76
C LEU A 299 -2.50 -11.86 -9.29
N LYS A 300 -2.14 -13.06 -8.83
CA LYS A 300 -2.83 -14.31 -9.19
C LYS A 300 -3.10 -15.11 -7.92
N LEU A 301 -4.23 -15.79 -7.90
CA LEU A 301 -4.66 -16.70 -6.84
C LEU A 301 -5.19 -17.99 -7.46
N ARG A 302 -5.03 -19.11 -6.76
CA ARG A 302 -5.52 -20.43 -7.21
C ARG A 302 -6.38 -21.07 -6.12
N PRO A 303 -7.60 -20.57 -5.89
CA PRO A 303 -8.47 -21.14 -4.88
C PRO A 303 -8.90 -22.56 -5.30
N LEU A 304 -8.95 -23.46 -4.32
CA LEU A 304 -9.51 -24.80 -4.51
C LEU A 304 -11.03 -24.70 -4.47
N THR A 305 -11.69 -25.47 -5.32
CA THR A 305 -13.14 -25.57 -5.32
C THR A 305 -13.60 -26.67 -4.36
N ALA A 306 -14.57 -26.38 -3.53
CA ALA A 306 -15.21 -27.34 -2.64
C ALA A 306 -16.62 -27.66 -3.12
N ARG A 307 -17.06 -28.91 -2.88
CA ARG A 307 -18.47 -29.30 -3.04
C ARG A 307 -19.13 -29.36 -1.67
N GLY A 308 -20.12 -28.51 -1.44
CA GLY A 308 -20.84 -28.43 -0.17
C GLY A 308 -20.31 -27.34 0.76
N ARG A 309 -20.87 -27.23 1.95
CA ARG A 309 -20.54 -26.19 2.93
C ARG A 309 -19.16 -26.41 3.51
N LEU A 310 -18.40 -25.33 3.64
CA LEU A 310 -17.05 -25.37 4.21
C LEU A 310 -17.09 -25.36 5.74
N LEU A 311 -17.95 -24.49 6.29
CA LEU A 311 -18.15 -24.32 7.74
C LEU A 311 -19.65 -24.19 8.06
N ASP A 312 -20.08 -24.79 9.16
CA ASP A 312 -21.40 -24.62 9.76
C ASP A 312 -21.22 -24.49 11.29
N LEU A 313 -21.55 -23.32 11.82
CA LEU A 313 -21.53 -23.02 13.25
C LEU A 313 -22.97 -22.88 13.71
N ALA A 314 -23.35 -23.62 14.75
CA ALA A 314 -24.67 -23.57 15.37
C ALA A 314 -24.51 -23.33 16.89
N ASP A 315 -24.98 -22.17 17.34
CA ASP A 315 -25.00 -21.71 18.73
C ASP A 315 -23.64 -21.82 19.42
N VAL A 316 -22.58 -21.45 18.69
CA VAL A 316 -21.19 -21.55 19.16
C VAL A 316 -20.87 -20.38 20.08
N SER A 317 -20.49 -20.67 21.33
CA SER A 317 -19.92 -19.69 22.25
C SER A 317 -18.48 -20.08 22.59
N LEU A 318 -17.61 -19.09 22.62
CA LEU A 318 -16.18 -19.27 22.96
C LEU A 318 -15.94 -18.93 24.41
N ILE A 319 -15.22 -19.81 25.10
CA ILE A 319 -14.94 -19.72 26.54
C ILE A 319 -13.44 -19.78 26.76
N TYR A 320 -12.91 -18.79 27.48
CA TYR A 320 -11.52 -18.75 27.93
C TYR A 320 -11.50 -18.85 29.46
N GLY A 321 -11.06 -20.00 29.98
CA GLY A 321 -11.22 -20.34 31.41
C GLY A 321 -12.69 -20.39 31.80
N GLU A 322 -13.13 -19.49 32.68
CA GLU A 322 -14.54 -19.33 33.09
C GLU A 322 -15.28 -18.19 32.38
N ARG A 323 -14.57 -17.40 31.57
CA ARG A 323 -15.12 -16.23 30.90
C ARG A 323 -15.59 -16.54 29.50
N GLN A 324 -16.87 -16.28 29.21
CA GLN A 324 -17.38 -16.28 27.84
C GLN A 324 -16.82 -15.04 27.11
N VAL A 325 -16.11 -15.28 25.99
CA VAL A 325 -15.47 -14.25 25.19
C VAL A 325 -16.40 -13.80 24.06
N CYS A 326 -17.14 -14.75 23.46
CA CYS A 326 -17.98 -14.50 22.30
C CYS A 326 -19.11 -15.52 22.21
N GLY A 327 -20.22 -15.14 21.61
CA GLY A 327 -21.34 -16.00 21.23
C GLY A 327 -22.64 -15.71 21.99
N PRO A 328 -23.74 -16.49 21.71
CA PRO A 328 -23.80 -17.61 20.76
C PRO A 328 -23.81 -17.15 19.29
N LEU A 329 -23.02 -17.81 18.45
CA LEU A 329 -22.88 -17.51 17.03
C LEU A 329 -23.46 -18.63 16.17
N THR A 330 -24.27 -18.27 15.20
CA THR A 330 -24.81 -19.20 14.21
C THR A 330 -24.61 -18.62 12.82
N PHE A 331 -23.74 -19.22 12.03
CA PHE A 331 -23.56 -18.86 10.63
C PHE A 331 -23.01 -20.01 9.80
N ARG A 332 -23.16 -19.91 8.51
CA ARG A 332 -22.68 -20.87 7.51
C ARG A 332 -21.80 -20.18 6.50
N LEU A 333 -20.80 -20.91 6.01
CA LEU A 333 -19.90 -20.46 4.97
C LEU A 333 -19.96 -21.41 3.79
N GLU A 334 -20.42 -20.89 2.64
CA GLU A 334 -20.54 -21.62 1.40
C GLU A 334 -19.40 -21.26 0.42
N PRO A 335 -19.14 -22.13 -0.60
CA PRO A 335 -18.11 -21.84 -1.59
C PRO A 335 -18.32 -20.49 -2.30
N GLY A 336 -17.25 -19.69 -2.40
CA GLY A 336 -17.29 -18.37 -3.03
C GLY A 336 -17.82 -17.24 -2.16
N GLU A 337 -18.33 -17.52 -0.95
CA GLU A 337 -18.69 -16.48 0.00
C GLU A 337 -17.44 -15.84 0.63
N ARG A 338 -17.51 -14.54 0.83
CA ARG A 338 -16.51 -13.74 1.55
C ARG A 338 -17.19 -13.11 2.77
N VAL A 339 -17.05 -13.78 3.91
CA VAL A 339 -17.71 -13.39 5.16
C VAL A 339 -16.80 -12.48 5.97
N ALA A 340 -17.25 -11.27 6.25
CA ALA A 340 -16.62 -10.36 7.18
C ALA A 340 -17.13 -10.58 8.60
N LEU A 341 -16.23 -10.72 9.57
CA LEU A 341 -16.57 -10.69 10.99
C LEU A 341 -16.48 -9.24 11.49
N ASP A 342 -17.56 -8.71 12.01
CA ASP A 342 -17.66 -7.36 12.57
C ASP A 342 -17.87 -7.40 14.08
N GLY A 343 -17.44 -6.35 14.77
CA GLY A 343 -17.55 -6.23 16.21
C GLY A 343 -16.47 -5.31 16.79
N GLY A 344 -16.69 -4.83 17.99
CA GLY A 344 -15.72 -3.98 18.71
C GLY A 344 -14.39 -4.69 19.03
N ASN A 345 -13.40 -3.94 19.45
CA ASN A 345 -12.15 -4.52 19.96
C ASN A 345 -12.45 -5.38 21.19
N GLY A 346 -11.84 -6.58 21.24
CA GLY A 346 -12.07 -7.54 22.33
C GLY A 346 -13.34 -8.38 22.23
N SER A 347 -14.14 -8.28 21.16
CA SER A 347 -15.36 -9.10 20.96
C SER A 347 -15.11 -10.57 20.60
N GLY A 348 -13.84 -11.00 20.51
CA GLY A 348 -13.48 -12.40 20.27
C GLY A 348 -13.29 -12.79 18.80
N LYS A 349 -13.17 -11.83 17.87
CA LYS A 349 -12.96 -12.10 16.43
C LYS A 349 -11.74 -12.97 16.16
N SER A 350 -10.57 -12.52 16.58
CA SER A 350 -9.31 -13.27 16.39
C SER A 350 -9.35 -14.62 17.12
N THR A 351 -10.02 -14.68 18.26
CA THR A 351 -10.27 -15.89 19.03
C THR A 351 -11.07 -16.93 18.20
N LEU A 352 -12.15 -16.48 17.55
CA LEU A 352 -12.95 -17.32 16.67
C LEU A 352 -12.13 -17.84 15.49
N LEU A 353 -11.36 -16.94 14.83
CA LEU A 353 -10.52 -17.31 13.71
C LEU A 353 -9.44 -18.34 14.10
N ASN A 354 -8.79 -18.15 15.25
CA ASN A 354 -7.80 -19.09 15.79
C ASN A 354 -8.40 -20.47 16.09
N MET A 355 -9.59 -20.52 16.69
CA MET A 355 -10.33 -21.76 16.90
C MET A 355 -10.64 -22.47 15.58
N LEU A 356 -11.08 -21.72 14.56
CA LEU A 356 -11.40 -22.27 13.23
C LEU A 356 -10.15 -22.75 12.48
N GLN A 357 -8.98 -22.20 12.73
CA GLN A 357 -7.72 -22.66 12.15
C GLN A 357 -7.21 -23.96 12.80
N GLY A 358 -7.68 -24.31 14.00
CA GLY A 358 -7.30 -25.53 14.72
C GLY A 358 -6.49 -25.29 16.01
N GLY A 359 -6.49 -24.05 16.52
CA GLY A 359 -5.91 -23.73 17.82
C GLY A 359 -6.61 -24.49 18.95
N THR A 360 -5.82 -25.06 19.86
CA THR A 360 -6.29 -25.99 20.91
C THR A 360 -6.52 -25.35 22.28
N GLU A 361 -6.26 -24.06 22.42
CA GLU A 361 -6.23 -23.40 23.75
C GLU A 361 -7.61 -22.98 24.28
N MET A 362 -8.70 -23.26 23.53
CA MET A 362 -10.03 -22.77 23.89
C MET A 362 -11.08 -23.85 23.88
N SER A 363 -11.98 -23.76 24.87
CA SER A 363 -13.23 -24.54 24.87
C SER A 363 -14.34 -23.75 24.18
N HIS A 364 -15.25 -24.47 23.54
CA HIS A 364 -16.44 -23.90 22.93
C HIS A 364 -17.66 -24.75 23.27
N THR A 365 -18.81 -24.11 23.33
CA THR A 365 -20.12 -24.77 23.33
C THR A 365 -20.72 -24.69 21.94
N GLY A 366 -21.84 -25.42 21.74
CA GLY A 366 -22.47 -25.47 20.42
C GLY A 366 -21.82 -26.47 19.47
N LYS A 367 -22.17 -26.39 18.20
CA LYS A 367 -21.70 -27.35 17.19
C LYS A 367 -20.92 -26.65 16.08
N VAL A 368 -19.70 -27.09 15.85
CA VAL A 368 -18.85 -26.66 14.73
C VAL A 368 -18.68 -27.83 13.77
N THR A 369 -19.18 -27.68 12.54
CA THR A 369 -18.99 -28.67 11.47
C THR A 369 -18.07 -28.11 10.42
N ARG A 370 -17.03 -28.87 10.05
CA ARG A 370 -16.06 -28.50 8.99
C ARG A 370 -16.11 -29.53 7.88
N LEU A 371 -15.91 -29.08 6.65
CA LEU A 371 -15.75 -29.97 5.50
C LEU A 371 -14.54 -30.87 5.73
N SER A 372 -14.70 -32.20 5.46
CA SER A 372 -13.58 -33.14 5.52
C SER A 372 -12.53 -32.79 4.47
N GLY A 373 -11.26 -32.79 4.87
CA GLY A 373 -10.14 -32.43 3.99
C GLY A 373 -10.06 -30.91 3.67
N LEU A 374 -10.68 -30.06 4.48
CA LEU A 374 -10.62 -28.61 4.33
C LEU A 374 -9.17 -28.10 4.44
N THR A 375 -8.65 -27.50 3.39
CA THR A 375 -7.35 -26.81 3.37
C THR A 375 -7.60 -25.33 3.64
N ILE A 376 -6.93 -24.82 4.70
CA ILE A 376 -7.08 -23.42 5.14
C ILE A 376 -5.76 -22.68 4.91
N SER A 377 -5.82 -21.52 4.29
CA SER A 377 -4.73 -20.55 4.23
C SER A 377 -4.97 -19.48 5.30
N TRP A 378 -3.97 -19.23 6.14
CA TRP A 378 -4.10 -18.40 7.33
C TRP A 378 -3.19 -17.17 7.29
N VAL A 379 -3.74 -15.98 7.50
CA VAL A 379 -2.98 -14.74 7.73
C VAL A 379 -3.29 -14.25 9.15
N PRO A 380 -2.37 -14.42 10.12
CA PRO A 380 -2.58 -13.98 11.50
C PRO A 380 -2.45 -12.47 11.65
N GLN A 381 -3.03 -11.94 12.72
CA GLN A 381 -2.83 -10.56 13.13
C GLN A 381 -1.38 -10.32 13.59
N ASP A 382 -0.85 -11.21 14.44
CA ASP A 382 0.52 -11.13 14.93
C ASP A 382 1.55 -11.56 13.88
N THR A 383 2.59 -10.76 13.75
CA THR A 383 3.72 -10.97 12.82
C THR A 383 5.05 -11.23 13.53
N SER A 384 5.06 -11.32 14.88
CA SER A 384 6.28 -11.44 15.69
C SER A 384 7.05 -12.74 15.46
N HIS A 385 6.33 -13.78 15.00
CA HIS A 385 6.89 -15.09 14.68
C HIS A 385 7.75 -15.10 13.41
N LEU A 386 7.70 -14.04 12.57
CA LEU A 386 8.47 -13.94 11.33
C LEU A 386 9.92 -13.57 11.64
N ARG A 387 10.82 -14.55 11.53
CA ARG A 387 12.26 -14.43 11.76
C ARG A 387 13.03 -15.31 10.78
N GLY A 388 14.30 -14.98 10.57
CA GLY A 388 15.18 -15.70 9.65
C GLY A 388 15.03 -15.28 8.18
N SER A 389 15.58 -16.07 7.27
CA SER A 389 15.58 -15.74 5.86
C SER A 389 14.22 -15.99 5.20
N LEU A 390 13.88 -15.18 4.19
CA LEU A 390 12.67 -15.39 3.37
C LEU A 390 12.66 -16.76 2.67
N ARG A 391 13.84 -17.28 2.28
CA ARG A 391 14.00 -18.59 1.67
C ARG A 391 13.60 -19.71 2.63
N ASP A 392 14.06 -19.66 3.89
CA ASP A 392 13.70 -20.66 4.90
C ASP A 392 12.22 -20.58 5.23
N TYR A 393 11.66 -19.37 5.26
CA TYR A 393 10.24 -19.17 5.46
C TYR A 393 9.40 -19.81 4.34
N ALA A 394 9.78 -19.60 3.06
CA ALA A 394 9.11 -20.23 1.91
C ALA A 394 9.15 -21.75 2.02
N ARG A 395 10.33 -22.32 2.35
CA ARG A 395 10.52 -23.77 2.51
C ARG A 395 9.67 -24.34 3.66
N LYS A 396 9.67 -23.69 4.83
CA LYS A 396 8.85 -24.11 5.98
C LYS A 396 7.35 -24.04 5.70
N SER A 397 6.94 -23.06 4.92
CA SER A 397 5.53 -22.87 4.51
C SER A 397 5.12 -23.77 3.34
N GLY A 398 6.04 -24.49 2.72
CA GLY A 398 5.73 -25.36 1.57
C GLY A 398 5.34 -24.60 0.31
N VAL A 399 5.74 -23.32 0.17
CA VAL A 399 5.42 -22.49 -1.00
C VAL A 399 6.63 -22.35 -1.93
N ASP A 400 6.37 -22.16 -3.22
CA ASP A 400 7.41 -21.90 -4.22
C ASP A 400 8.08 -20.54 -3.96
N GLU A 401 9.41 -20.53 -3.73
CA GLU A 401 10.19 -19.33 -3.46
C GLU A 401 10.10 -18.33 -4.61
N THR A 402 10.14 -18.81 -5.86
CA THR A 402 10.11 -17.95 -7.05
C THR A 402 8.78 -17.23 -7.16
N LEU A 403 7.67 -17.94 -6.90
CA LEU A 403 6.33 -17.37 -6.89
C LEU A 403 6.16 -16.36 -5.75
N LEU A 404 6.64 -16.69 -4.55
CA LEU A 404 6.61 -15.79 -3.39
C LEU A 404 7.35 -14.48 -3.67
N LEU A 405 8.57 -14.56 -4.21
CA LEU A 405 9.36 -13.40 -4.61
C LEU A 405 8.68 -12.59 -5.72
N ALA A 406 8.04 -13.25 -6.69
CA ALA A 406 7.29 -12.57 -7.74
C ALA A 406 6.10 -11.79 -7.20
N ILE A 407 5.33 -12.38 -6.27
CA ILE A 407 4.18 -11.70 -5.64
C ILE A 407 4.66 -10.53 -4.78
N LEU A 408 5.71 -10.70 -3.99
CA LEU A 408 6.28 -9.62 -3.17
C LEU A 408 6.75 -8.44 -4.03
N ARG A 409 7.40 -8.70 -5.19
CA ARG A 409 7.78 -7.63 -6.14
C ARG A 409 6.57 -6.89 -6.68
N LYS A 410 5.50 -7.60 -7.00
CA LYS A 410 4.24 -6.98 -7.44
C LYS A 410 3.59 -6.11 -6.37
N LEU A 411 3.76 -6.48 -5.09
CA LEU A 411 3.37 -5.67 -3.94
C LEU A 411 4.38 -4.55 -3.59
N ASP A 412 5.28 -4.22 -4.53
CA ASP A 412 6.31 -3.18 -4.37
C ASP A 412 7.23 -3.41 -3.17
N PHE A 413 7.65 -4.68 -2.97
CA PHE A 413 8.59 -5.04 -1.92
C PHE A 413 10.04 -4.81 -2.39
N PRO A 414 10.85 -4.00 -1.67
CA PRO A 414 12.20 -3.66 -2.11
C PRO A 414 13.14 -4.87 -2.17
N ARG A 415 13.91 -4.98 -3.25
CA ARG A 415 14.86 -6.11 -3.44
C ARG A 415 15.87 -6.25 -2.32
N VAL A 416 16.38 -5.15 -1.82
CA VAL A 416 17.37 -5.11 -0.71
C VAL A 416 16.85 -5.82 0.55
N GLN A 417 15.54 -5.84 0.76
CA GLN A 417 14.93 -6.48 1.93
C GLN A 417 14.90 -8.02 1.83
N PHE A 418 15.03 -8.59 0.62
CA PHE A 418 15.02 -10.06 0.47
C PHE A 418 16.24 -10.75 1.10
N GLU A 419 17.34 -10.00 1.29
CA GLU A 419 18.58 -10.49 1.89
C GLU A 419 18.65 -10.28 3.41
N LYS A 420 17.73 -9.49 3.97
CA LYS A 420 17.68 -9.20 5.40
C LYS A 420 16.88 -10.25 6.16
N ASP A 421 17.20 -10.39 7.45
CA ASP A 421 16.37 -11.18 8.37
C ASP A 421 14.96 -10.57 8.46
N MET A 422 13.94 -11.42 8.42
CA MET A 422 12.56 -11.01 8.54
C MET A 422 12.25 -10.36 9.91
N ALA A 423 13.07 -10.59 10.93
CA ALA A 423 12.95 -9.93 12.23
C ALA A 423 13.11 -8.40 12.09
N ASP A 424 14.01 -7.95 11.19
CA ASP A 424 14.32 -6.53 10.94
C ASP A 424 13.33 -5.83 10.02
N TRP A 425 12.32 -6.56 9.53
CA TRP A 425 11.32 -5.99 8.62
C TRP A 425 10.29 -5.14 9.37
N SER A 426 9.83 -4.08 8.72
CA SER A 426 8.72 -3.29 9.23
C SER A 426 7.43 -4.13 9.31
N ALA A 427 6.48 -3.71 10.16
CA ALA A 427 5.18 -4.40 10.30
C ALA A 427 4.47 -4.56 8.94
N GLY A 428 4.49 -3.54 8.09
CA GLY A 428 3.92 -3.60 6.74
C GLY A 428 4.64 -4.58 5.81
N GLN A 429 5.96 -4.70 5.92
CA GLN A 429 6.74 -5.68 5.16
C GLN A 429 6.41 -7.11 5.60
N LYS A 430 6.31 -7.34 6.91
CA LYS A 430 5.90 -8.63 7.48
C LYS A 430 4.49 -9.02 7.04
N LYS A 431 3.53 -8.09 7.07
CA LYS A 431 2.17 -8.32 6.56
C LYS A 431 2.15 -8.65 5.07
N LYS A 432 2.90 -7.91 4.24
CA LYS A 432 3.04 -8.24 2.80
C LYS A 432 3.56 -9.66 2.58
N ALA A 433 4.51 -10.14 3.40
CA ALA A 433 5.02 -11.51 3.29
C ALA A 433 3.96 -12.55 3.65
N LEU A 434 3.17 -12.33 4.70
CA LEU A 434 2.07 -13.23 5.08
C LEU A 434 1.00 -13.30 3.99
N ILE A 435 0.60 -12.14 3.43
CA ILE A 435 -0.34 -12.10 2.32
C ILE A 435 0.24 -12.79 1.10
N ALA A 436 1.50 -12.49 0.72
CA ALA A 436 2.16 -13.11 -0.43
C ALA A 436 2.23 -14.64 -0.29
N ARG A 437 2.55 -15.15 0.92
CA ARG A 437 2.50 -16.59 1.20
C ARG A 437 1.08 -17.13 0.99
N SER A 438 0.07 -16.50 1.59
CA SER A 438 -1.34 -16.92 1.45
C SER A 438 -1.78 -16.92 -0.02
N LEU A 439 -1.31 -15.98 -0.85
CA LEU A 439 -1.57 -15.94 -2.28
C LEU A 439 -0.83 -17.03 -3.08
N CYS A 440 0.27 -17.59 -2.54
CA CYS A 440 0.95 -18.74 -3.12
C CYS A 440 0.23 -20.06 -2.83
N GLU A 441 -0.52 -20.13 -1.74
CA GLU A 441 -1.21 -21.34 -1.28
C GLU A 441 -2.49 -21.58 -2.07
N SER A 442 -2.70 -22.86 -2.45
CA SER A 442 -4.00 -23.29 -2.98
C SER A 442 -4.85 -23.79 -1.82
N ALA A 443 -5.89 -23.07 -1.45
CA ALA A 443 -6.73 -23.36 -0.30
C ALA A 443 -8.23 -23.35 -0.67
N HIS A 444 -9.03 -24.10 0.10
CA HIS A 444 -10.49 -24.06 0.02
C HIS A 444 -11.06 -22.86 0.76
N LEU A 445 -10.39 -22.44 1.85
CA LEU A 445 -10.79 -21.34 2.71
C LEU A 445 -9.60 -20.46 3.06
N TYR A 446 -9.73 -19.17 2.83
CA TYR A 446 -8.75 -18.16 3.24
C TYR A 446 -9.27 -17.48 4.51
N ILE A 447 -8.53 -17.59 5.61
CA ILE A 447 -8.85 -16.92 6.87
C ILE A 447 -7.82 -15.82 7.08
N TRP A 448 -8.27 -14.56 7.12
CA TRP A 448 -7.41 -13.40 7.25
C TRP A 448 -7.81 -12.54 8.44
N ASP A 449 -6.85 -12.32 9.35
CA ASP A 449 -7.04 -11.50 10.55
C ASP A 449 -6.29 -10.17 10.41
N GLU A 450 -7.03 -9.10 10.18
CA GLU A 450 -6.54 -7.73 9.93
C GLU A 450 -5.36 -7.70 8.93
N PRO A 451 -5.53 -8.25 7.73
CA PRO A 451 -4.45 -8.40 6.76
C PRO A 451 -3.90 -7.08 6.25
N LEU A 452 -4.75 -6.02 6.21
CA LEU A 452 -4.42 -4.76 5.56
C LEU A 452 -3.79 -3.73 6.50
N ASN A 453 -3.65 -4.01 7.79
CA ASN A 453 -2.95 -3.14 8.71
C ASN A 453 -1.51 -2.90 8.24
N TYR A 454 -1.07 -1.63 8.23
CA TYR A 454 0.25 -1.18 7.73
C TYR A 454 0.48 -1.39 6.22
N ILE A 455 -0.53 -1.79 5.45
CA ILE A 455 -0.44 -1.96 3.99
C ILE A 455 -0.85 -0.65 3.31
N ASP A 456 -0.04 -0.19 2.36
CA ASP A 456 -0.32 1.03 1.60
C ASP A 456 -1.55 0.89 0.70
N VAL A 457 -2.18 2.03 0.37
CA VAL A 457 -3.44 2.08 -0.38
C VAL A 457 -3.34 1.37 -1.73
N TRP A 458 -2.23 1.49 -2.45
CA TRP A 458 -2.03 0.83 -3.75
C TRP A 458 -2.01 -0.69 -3.62
N SER A 459 -1.24 -1.21 -2.65
CA SER A 459 -1.21 -2.66 -2.36
C SER A 459 -2.58 -3.17 -1.90
N ARG A 460 -3.33 -2.39 -1.10
CA ARG A 460 -4.72 -2.73 -0.72
C ARG A 460 -5.61 -2.87 -1.94
N MET A 461 -5.57 -1.93 -2.86
CA MET A 461 -6.40 -1.95 -4.06
C MET A 461 -6.04 -3.12 -4.99
N GLN A 462 -4.74 -3.44 -5.14
CA GLN A 462 -4.32 -4.64 -5.86
C GLN A 462 -4.91 -5.93 -5.27
N ILE A 463 -4.93 -6.02 -3.93
CA ILE A 463 -5.52 -7.16 -3.22
C ILE A 463 -7.03 -7.20 -3.45
N GLU A 464 -7.72 -6.05 -3.40
CA GLU A 464 -9.15 -5.97 -3.68
C GLU A 464 -9.49 -6.46 -5.09
N GLU A 465 -8.78 -5.99 -6.11
CA GLU A 465 -8.94 -6.41 -7.50
C GLU A 465 -8.77 -7.92 -7.65
N LEU A 466 -7.71 -8.48 -7.03
CA LEU A 466 -7.48 -9.92 -6.99
C LEU A 466 -8.67 -10.68 -6.39
N LEU A 467 -9.16 -10.25 -5.22
CA LEU A 467 -10.25 -10.91 -4.51
C LEU A 467 -11.58 -10.85 -5.28
N LEU A 468 -11.80 -9.77 -6.03
CA LEU A 468 -12.96 -9.63 -6.91
C LEU A 468 -12.87 -10.49 -8.17
N GLU A 469 -11.67 -10.63 -8.73
CA GLU A 469 -11.41 -11.44 -9.93
C GLU A 469 -11.53 -12.93 -9.62
N PHE A 470 -10.83 -13.42 -8.58
CA PHE A 470 -10.74 -14.85 -8.29
C PHE A 470 -11.84 -15.38 -7.35
N ARG A 471 -12.53 -14.49 -6.65
CA ARG A 471 -13.65 -14.79 -5.73
C ARG A 471 -13.39 -15.98 -4.81
N PRO A 472 -12.27 -15.99 -4.04
CA PRO A 472 -11.99 -17.08 -3.12
C PRO A 472 -13.05 -17.13 -2.01
N THR A 473 -13.23 -18.30 -1.41
CA THR A 473 -14.02 -18.41 -0.17
C THR A 473 -13.17 -17.86 0.97
N MET A 474 -13.68 -16.88 1.71
CA MET A 474 -12.95 -16.18 2.75
C MET A 474 -13.76 -15.99 4.02
N LEU A 475 -13.05 -16.02 5.14
CA LEU A 475 -13.50 -15.49 6.42
C LEU A 475 -12.48 -14.49 6.90
N PHE A 476 -12.86 -13.25 7.15
CA PHE A 476 -11.88 -12.21 7.44
C PHE A 476 -12.37 -11.19 8.47
N VAL A 477 -11.43 -10.63 9.20
CA VAL A 477 -11.59 -9.45 10.05
C VAL A 477 -10.87 -8.30 9.39
N GLU A 478 -11.55 -7.17 9.20
CA GLU A 478 -10.93 -5.95 8.69
C GLU A 478 -11.71 -4.72 9.14
N HIS A 479 -10.98 -3.66 9.47
CA HIS A 479 -11.55 -2.40 9.94
C HIS A 479 -11.70 -1.34 8.85
N ASP A 480 -11.11 -1.56 7.66
CA ASP A 480 -11.29 -0.71 6.48
C ASP A 480 -12.71 -0.88 5.93
N GLY A 481 -13.56 0.13 6.13
CA GLY A 481 -14.95 0.10 5.70
C GLY A 481 -15.11 0.00 4.18
N ALA A 482 -14.24 0.67 3.41
CA ALA A 482 -14.24 0.62 1.96
C ALA A 482 -13.92 -0.80 1.45
N PHE A 483 -12.91 -1.45 2.03
CA PHE A 483 -12.59 -2.84 1.72
C PHE A 483 -13.75 -3.78 2.04
N ARG A 484 -14.32 -3.69 3.25
CA ARG A 484 -15.46 -4.54 3.65
C ARG A 484 -16.64 -4.40 2.70
N ARG A 485 -17.07 -3.16 2.39
CA ARG A 485 -18.18 -2.91 1.45
C ARG A 485 -17.95 -3.49 0.06
N LYS A 486 -16.69 -3.48 -0.39
CA LYS A 486 -16.34 -3.94 -1.73
C LYS A 486 -16.17 -5.47 -1.83
N ILE A 487 -15.63 -6.09 -0.78
CA ILE A 487 -15.22 -7.50 -0.79
C ILE A 487 -16.25 -8.41 -0.13
N ALA A 488 -16.83 -8.02 1.01
CA ALA A 488 -17.75 -8.89 1.75
C ALA A 488 -19.02 -9.19 0.96
N THR A 489 -19.38 -10.46 0.91
CA THR A 489 -20.69 -10.93 0.43
C THR A 489 -21.69 -11.04 1.58
N LYS A 490 -21.19 -11.19 2.81
CA LYS A 490 -21.96 -11.35 4.04
C LYS A 490 -21.16 -10.78 5.22
N THR A 491 -21.85 -10.22 6.19
CA THR A 491 -21.27 -9.77 7.46
C THR A 491 -21.92 -10.53 8.62
N VAL A 492 -21.11 -10.94 9.58
CA VAL A 492 -21.52 -11.57 10.83
C VAL A 492 -21.04 -10.69 11.97
N GLU A 493 -21.94 -10.27 12.85
CA GLU A 493 -21.65 -9.48 14.04
C GLU A 493 -21.32 -10.39 15.24
N LEU A 494 -20.30 -10.01 16.03
CA LEU A 494 -19.83 -10.68 17.25
C LEU A 494 -20.06 -9.81 18.47
#